data_1f6f8dd0e16ee7ebf2267273a92a04bb
#
_entry.id   1f6f8dd0e16ee7ebf2267273a92a04bb
#
_cell.length_a   1.000
_cell.length_b   1.000
_cell.length_c   1.000
_cell.angle_alpha   90.00
_cell.angle_beta   90.00
_cell.angle_gamma   90.00
#
_symmetry.space_group_name_H-M   'P 1'
#
loop_
_entity.id
_entity.type
_entity.pdbx_description
1 polymer ?
#
loop_
_entity_poly.entity_id
_entity_poly.type
_entity_poly.pdbx_seq_one_letter_code
_entity_poly.pdbx_strand_id
1 'polypeptide(L)'
;MKKSKLITIISILTITISCKTKKQTLNSTETFNDNLELIEIYKKDQLDRSGNYDDVDWDLLGKNDSLRRIRTIQLLDSDKVRTSLDYKNAAMIFQHGLDSTHYRMAVELMKKSVDLDSTANKWLLAAAIDRHLLSIDKPQIYGTQYLRKGAEEPWESAEIDTTKISDSERLKYGVPTLEEQKERVKAMNRIKLIELISSKSIEEIIEIVESEYKNDPKYDISEKGLNSFGYALLQEEKDEDALKIFQLNIKLYPNAFNTYDSYAECLLKLGNKQAAIENYKISIELNPNNDNAINILKNLAP
;
A
#
# COMPACT_ATOMS: atom_id res chain seq x y z
N MET A 1 101.74 15.00 15.96
CA MET A 1 100.71 14.52 14.96
C MET A 1 99.35 14.86 15.47
N LYS A 2 98.75 15.97 15.03
CA LYS A 2 97.37 16.39 15.41
C LYS A 2 96.49 16.21 14.16
N LYS A 3 95.48 15.29 14.19
CA LYS A 3 94.53 15.11 13.17
C LYS A 3 93.42 16.16 13.26
N SER A 4 93.31 17.01 12.24
CA SER A 4 92.27 17.98 12.07
C SER A 4 91.00 17.27 11.68
N LYS A 5 89.90 17.49 12.42
CA LYS A 5 88.55 17.04 12.02
C LYS A 5 87.88 18.15 11.22
N LEU A 6 87.61 17.85 9.96
CA LEU A 6 86.80 18.71 9.10
C LEU A 6 85.31 18.52 9.41
N ILE A 7 84.62 19.56 9.85
CA ILE A 7 83.20 19.58 10.14
C ILE A 7 82.51 20.13 8.88
N THR A 8 81.82 19.25 8.18
CA THR A 8 80.96 19.65 7.06
C THR A 8 79.57 20.05 7.57
N ILE A 9 79.26 21.32 7.44
CA ILE A 9 77.92 21.86 7.76
C ILE A 9 76.99 21.62 6.54
N ILE A 10 76.03 20.73 6.69
CA ILE A 10 74.99 20.53 5.69
C ILE A 10 73.84 21.46 6.04
N SER A 11 73.64 22.51 5.24
CA SER A 11 72.47 23.38 5.31
C SER A 11 71.21 22.64 4.76
N ILE A 12 70.34 22.27 5.65
CA ILE A 12 69.03 21.71 5.25
C ILE A 12 68.11 22.88 4.92
N LEU A 13 67.84 23.05 3.62
CA LEU A 13 66.86 23.99 3.10
C LEU A 13 65.45 23.37 3.29
N THR A 14 64.71 23.78 4.31
CA THR A 14 63.32 23.36 4.51
C THR A 14 62.41 24.08 3.51
N ILE A 15 62.01 23.42 2.44
CA ILE A 15 60.96 23.89 1.55
C ILE A 15 59.60 23.58 2.24
N THR A 16 58.94 24.59 2.79
CA THR A 16 57.57 24.49 3.28
C THR A 16 56.61 24.49 2.07
N ILE A 17 56.22 23.32 1.63
CA ILE A 17 55.10 23.18 0.68
C ILE A 17 53.79 23.43 1.45
N SER A 18 53.27 24.66 1.34
CA SER A 18 51.94 25.00 1.83
C SER A 18 50.91 24.34 0.91
N CYS A 19 50.46 23.13 1.25
CA CYS A 19 49.25 22.55 0.66
C CYS A 19 48.04 23.37 1.13
N LYS A 20 47.61 24.32 0.32
CA LYS A 20 46.26 24.87 0.42
C LYS A 20 45.28 23.74 0.02
N THR A 21 44.78 23.01 1.01
CA THR A 21 43.57 22.18 0.86
C THR A 21 42.44 23.11 0.48
N LYS A 22 42.10 23.16 -0.81
CA LYS A 22 40.80 23.65 -1.24
C LYS A 22 39.76 22.76 -0.57
N LYS A 23 39.06 23.28 0.43
CA LYS A 23 37.75 22.75 0.81
C LYS A 23 36.91 22.89 -0.41
N GLN A 24 36.75 21.79 -1.12
CA GLN A 24 35.68 21.61 -2.10
C GLN A 24 34.37 21.64 -1.28
N THR A 25 33.70 22.78 -1.29
CA THR A 25 32.30 22.87 -0.91
C THR A 25 31.53 22.05 -1.96
N LEU A 26 31.24 20.80 -1.60
CA LEU A 26 30.23 20.00 -2.28
C LEU A 26 28.87 20.66 -1.99
N ASN A 27 28.47 21.62 -2.80
CA ASN A 27 27.13 22.15 -2.89
C ASN A 27 26.75 22.23 -4.39
N SER A 28 26.56 21.06 -4.98
CA SER A 28 25.59 20.87 -6.04
C SER A 28 24.80 19.64 -5.63
N THR A 29 23.60 19.84 -5.11
CA THR A 29 22.57 18.81 -5.09
C THR A 29 22.27 18.49 -6.55
N GLU A 30 22.94 17.47 -7.12
CA GLU A 30 22.53 16.90 -8.39
C GLU A 30 21.08 16.42 -8.20
N THR A 31 20.12 17.11 -8.80
CA THR A 31 18.74 16.68 -8.86
C THR A 31 18.63 15.65 -9.98
N PHE A 32 18.43 14.40 -9.62
CA PHE A 32 18.15 13.35 -10.57
C PHE A 32 16.66 13.33 -10.91
N ASN A 33 16.35 13.05 -12.17
CA ASN A 33 14.98 12.77 -12.60
C ASN A 33 14.64 11.30 -12.28
N ASP A 34 13.37 11.05 -11.99
CA ASP A 34 12.86 9.71 -11.80
C ASP A 34 13.02 8.85 -13.05
N ASN A 35 13.28 7.57 -12.84
CA ASN A 35 13.44 6.60 -13.91
C ASN A 35 12.08 6.20 -14.48
N LEU A 36 11.75 6.70 -15.67
CA LEU A 36 10.46 6.46 -16.32
C LEU A 36 10.22 4.97 -16.63
N GLU A 37 11.27 4.21 -16.98
CA GLU A 37 11.14 2.78 -17.22
C GLU A 37 10.75 2.04 -15.91
N LEU A 38 11.36 2.39 -14.80
CA LEU A 38 11.04 1.78 -13.50
C LEU A 38 9.64 2.15 -13.01
N ILE A 39 9.17 3.37 -13.31
CA ILE A 39 7.78 3.77 -13.07
C ILE A 39 6.82 2.88 -13.86
N GLU A 40 7.10 2.61 -15.13
CA GLU A 40 6.26 1.74 -15.96
C GLU A 40 6.30 0.26 -15.50
N ILE A 41 7.45 -0.23 -15.07
CA ILE A 41 7.59 -1.56 -14.47
C ILE A 41 6.71 -1.67 -13.22
N TYR A 42 6.77 -0.67 -12.33
CA TYR A 42 5.95 -0.62 -11.13
C TYR A 42 4.45 -0.55 -11.45
N LYS A 43 4.03 0.31 -12.39
CA LYS A 43 2.61 0.40 -12.79
C LYS A 43 2.07 -0.94 -13.30
N LYS A 44 2.83 -1.63 -14.16
CA LYS A 44 2.44 -2.95 -14.67
C LYS A 44 2.38 -4.00 -13.56
N ASP A 45 3.31 -3.96 -12.61
CA ASP A 45 3.30 -4.84 -11.45
C ASP A 45 2.03 -4.66 -10.61
N GLN A 46 1.62 -3.42 -10.37
CA GLN A 46 0.41 -3.12 -9.62
C GLN A 46 -0.86 -3.46 -10.41
N LEU A 47 -0.86 -3.22 -11.73
CA LEU A 47 -1.98 -3.54 -12.61
C LEU A 47 -2.25 -5.04 -12.68
N ASP A 48 -1.21 -5.87 -12.80
CA ASP A 48 -1.35 -7.34 -12.83
C ASP A 48 -1.95 -7.91 -11.53
N ARG A 49 -1.98 -7.13 -10.45
CA ARG A 49 -2.55 -7.48 -9.14
C ARG A 49 -3.84 -6.74 -8.83
N SER A 50 -4.31 -5.90 -9.76
CA SER A 50 -5.59 -5.21 -9.63
C SER A 50 -6.74 -6.12 -10.10
N GLY A 51 -7.91 -5.97 -9.52
CA GLY A 51 -9.07 -6.77 -9.87
C GLY A 51 -9.39 -7.87 -8.86
N ASN A 52 -10.20 -8.84 -9.27
CA ASN A 52 -10.58 -9.94 -8.41
C ASN A 52 -9.44 -10.95 -8.31
N TYR A 53 -9.08 -11.34 -7.09
CA TYR A 53 -8.03 -12.30 -6.79
C TYR A 53 -8.24 -13.67 -7.47
N ASP A 54 -9.50 -14.07 -7.63
CA ASP A 54 -9.87 -15.35 -8.23
C ASP A 54 -9.66 -15.39 -9.76
N ASP A 55 -9.55 -14.21 -10.40
CA ASP A 55 -9.34 -14.07 -11.85
C ASP A 55 -7.84 -13.94 -12.22
N VAL A 56 -6.94 -13.97 -11.24
CA VAL A 56 -5.50 -13.79 -11.47
C VAL A 56 -4.88 -15.07 -12.06
N ASP A 57 -4.25 -14.93 -13.24
CA ASP A 57 -3.36 -15.98 -13.79
C ASP A 57 -2.02 -15.95 -13.03
N TRP A 58 -1.89 -16.79 -12.02
CA TRP A 58 -0.73 -16.86 -11.12
C TRP A 58 0.55 -17.31 -11.83
N ASP A 59 0.45 -18.15 -12.89
CA ASP A 59 1.61 -18.59 -13.66
C ASP A 59 2.16 -17.45 -14.52
N LEU A 60 1.29 -16.71 -15.18
CA LEU A 60 1.66 -15.53 -15.96
C LEU A 60 2.23 -14.44 -15.06
N LEU A 61 1.59 -14.19 -13.92
CA LEU A 61 2.06 -13.22 -12.92
C LEU A 61 3.46 -13.57 -12.44
N GLY A 62 3.74 -14.83 -12.09
CA GLY A 62 5.04 -15.30 -11.66
C GLY A 62 6.14 -15.11 -12.70
N LYS A 63 5.83 -15.34 -13.98
CA LYS A 63 6.75 -15.07 -15.12
C LYS A 63 7.02 -13.57 -15.24
N ASN A 64 5.99 -12.74 -15.21
CA ASN A 64 6.11 -11.29 -15.30
C ASN A 64 6.94 -10.74 -14.13
N ASP A 65 6.74 -11.21 -12.92
CA ASP A 65 7.51 -10.81 -11.74
C ASP A 65 8.98 -11.15 -11.88
N SER A 66 9.31 -12.33 -12.42
CA SER A 66 10.69 -12.72 -12.68
C SER A 66 11.38 -11.79 -13.68
N LEU A 67 10.70 -11.45 -14.77
CA LEU A 67 11.22 -10.52 -15.78
C LEU A 67 11.40 -9.11 -15.21
N ARG A 68 10.44 -8.62 -14.38
CA ARG A 68 10.53 -7.32 -13.70
C ARG A 68 11.73 -7.27 -12.75
N ARG A 69 11.96 -8.32 -11.96
CA ARG A 69 13.14 -8.40 -11.06
C ARG A 69 14.44 -8.37 -11.84
N ILE A 70 14.58 -9.18 -12.90
CA ILE A 70 15.77 -9.19 -13.74
C ILE A 70 16.03 -7.78 -14.31
N ARG A 71 14.99 -7.12 -14.85
CA ARG A 71 15.15 -5.78 -15.41
C ARG A 71 15.50 -4.74 -14.35
N THR A 72 14.90 -4.83 -13.17
CA THR A 72 15.20 -3.93 -12.06
C THR A 72 16.66 -4.08 -11.58
N ILE A 73 17.19 -5.31 -11.54
CA ILE A 73 18.61 -5.54 -11.25
C ILE A 73 19.51 -4.83 -12.29
N GLN A 74 19.22 -4.96 -13.58
CA GLN A 74 19.99 -4.27 -14.63
C GLN A 74 19.96 -2.75 -14.48
N LEU A 75 18.83 -2.18 -14.05
CA LEU A 75 18.71 -0.73 -13.77
C LEU A 75 19.55 -0.32 -12.55
N LEU A 76 19.57 -1.15 -11.50
CA LEU A 76 20.41 -0.95 -10.31
C LEU A 76 21.89 -1.02 -10.67
N ASP A 77 22.32 -2.05 -11.41
CA ASP A 77 23.72 -2.27 -11.80
C ASP A 77 24.23 -1.18 -12.75
N SER A 78 23.35 -0.56 -13.54
CA SER A 78 23.70 0.53 -14.46
C SER A 78 23.56 1.93 -13.84
N ASP A 79 23.38 2.02 -12.52
CA ASP A 79 23.24 3.26 -11.75
C ASP A 79 22.09 4.16 -12.27
N LYS A 80 20.97 3.55 -12.67
CA LYS A 80 19.77 4.24 -13.16
C LYS A 80 18.67 4.36 -12.12
N VAL A 81 18.90 3.88 -10.91
CA VAL A 81 17.99 3.96 -9.75
C VAL A 81 18.63 4.93 -8.76
N ARG A 82 18.13 6.18 -8.70
CA ARG A 82 18.81 7.28 -8.00
C ARG A 82 17.93 8.11 -7.09
N THR A 83 16.62 8.18 -7.37
CA THR A 83 15.67 8.98 -6.58
C THR A 83 14.99 8.16 -5.49
N SER A 84 14.39 8.81 -4.51
CA SER A 84 13.55 8.15 -3.50
C SER A 84 12.43 7.34 -4.16
N LEU A 85 11.77 7.88 -5.20
CA LEU A 85 10.72 7.19 -5.93
C LEU A 85 11.27 5.96 -6.67
N ASP A 86 12.45 6.06 -7.29
CA ASP A 86 13.08 4.92 -7.95
C ASP A 86 13.32 3.78 -6.96
N TYR A 87 13.94 4.07 -5.82
CA TYR A 87 14.22 3.06 -4.80
C TYR A 87 12.93 2.45 -4.23
N LYS A 88 11.87 3.24 -4.02
CA LYS A 88 10.55 2.75 -3.61
C LYS A 88 9.96 1.78 -4.65
N ASN A 89 9.99 2.17 -5.93
CA ASN A 89 9.43 1.34 -7.00
C ASN A 89 10.22 0.03 -7.15
N ALA A 90 11.56 0.11 -7.11
CA ALA A 90 12.42 -1.08 -7.11
C ALA A 90 12.13 -1.99 -5.90
N ALA A 91 11.99 -1.42 -4.70
CA ALA A 91 11.67 -2.17 -3.49
C ALA A 91 10.37 -2.95 -3.62
N MET A 92 9.32 -2.36 -4.22
CA MET A 92 8.03 -3.03 -4.44
C MET A 92 8.18 -4.26 -5.34
N ILE A 93 9.00 -4.18 -6.40
CA ILE A 93 9.26 -5.32 -7.29
C ILE A 93 9.91 -6.48 -6.51
N PHE A 94 10.82 -6.19 -5.57
CA PHE A 94 11.42 -7.21 -4.71
C PHE A 94 10.53 -7.65 -3.56
N GLN A 95 9.58 -6.81 -3.13
CA GLN A 95 8.53 -7.18 -2.16
C GLN A 95 7.62 -8.30 -2.70
N HIS A 96 7.47 -8.39 -4.02
CA HIS A 96 6.81 -9.49 -4.72
C HIS A 96 7.81 -10.60 -5.15
N GLY A 97 8.90 -10.72 -4.40
CA GLY A 97 9.91 -11.76 -4.60
C GLY A 97 9.46 -13.14 -4.10
N LEU A 98 10.35 -14.12 -4.24
CA LEU A 98 10.06 -15.53 -3.93
C LEU A 98 10.81 -16.04 -2.69
N ASP A 99 11.85 -15.33 -2.24
CA ASP A 99 12.74 -15.82 -1.20
C ASP A 99 13.30 -14.68 -0.31
N SER A 100 14.02 -15.07 0.72
CA SER A 100 14.60 -14.16 1.69
C SER A 100 15.61 -13.18 1.10
N THR A 101 16.27 -13.52 -0.02
CA THR A 101 17.21 -12.63 -0.71
C THR A 101 16.45 -11.47 -1.35
N HIS A 102 15.34 -11.76 -2.05
CA HIS A 102 14.50 -10.73 -2.64
C HIS A 102 13.89 -9.82 -1.57
N TYR A 103 13.35 -10.40 -0.48
CA TYR A 103 12.77 -9.60 0.60
C TYR A 103 13.81 -8.72 1.33
N ARG A 104 15.05 -9.23 1.51
CA ARG A 104 16.15 -8.42 2.02
C ARG A 104 16.49 -7.24 1.08
N MET A 105 16.51 -7.47 -0.24
CA MET A 105 16.69 -6.39 -1.22
C MET A 105 15.58 -5.35 -1.12
N ALA A 106 14.32 -5.74 -0.93
CA ALA A 106 13.23 -4.81 -0.70
C ALA A 106 13.48 -3.92 0.53
N VAL A 107 13.96 -4.49 1.63
CA VAL A 107 14.32 -3.72 2.84
C VAL A 107 15.44 -2.73 2.55
N GLU A 108 16.52 -3.16 1.91
CA GLU A 108 17.68 -2.31 1.61
C GLU A 108 17.31 -1.14 0.67
N LEU A 109 16.51 -1.40 -0.35
CA LEU A 109 16.04 -0.38 -1.29
C LEU A 109 15.06 0.59 -0.63
N MET A 110 14.12 0.08 0.21
CA MET A 110 13.21 0.97 0.93
C MET A 110 13.93 1.86 1.96
N LYS A 111 14.99 1.35 2.61
CA LYS A 111 15.84 2.19 3.48
C LYS A 111 16.45 3.35 2.69
N LYS A 112 17.04 3.07 1.52
CA LYS A 112 17.59 4.12 0.63
C LYS A 112 16.53 5.14 0.22
N SER A 113 15.30 4.68 -0.09
CA SER A 113 14.19 5.57 -0.42
C SER A 113 13.89 6.54 0.74
N VAL A 114 13.78 6.03 1.97
CA VAL A 114 13.49 6.84 3.17
C VAL A 114 14.65 7.75 3.54
N ASP A 115 15.90 7.32 3.32
CA ASP A 115 17.10 8.13 3.58
C ASP A 115 17.18 9.33 2.61
N LEU A 116 16.75 9.16 1.36
CA LEU A 116 16.70 10.23 0.35
C LEU A 116 15.52 11.19 0.54
N ASP A 117 14.40 10.67 1.05
CA ASP A 117 13.20 11.45 1.33
C ASP A 117 12.58 11.00 2.66
N SER A 118 12.80 11.77 3.72
CA SER A 118 12.29 11.48 5.07
C SER A 118 10.75 11.52 5.16
N THR A 119 10.07 12.10 4.16
CA THR A 119 8.60 12.15 4.05
C THR A 119 8.02 10.93 3.33
N ALA A 120 8.87 10.07 2.73
CA ALA A 120 8.44 8.85 2.07
C ALA A 120 7.61 7.96 3.01
N ASN A 121 6.62 7.29 2.43
CA ASN A 121 5.76 6.38 3.17
C ASN A 121 6.57 5.19 3.73
N LYS A 122 6.78 5.19 5.04
CA LYS A 122 7.56 4.17 5.76
C LYS A 122 6.81 2.83 5.93
N TRP A 123 5.50 2.79 5.62
CA TRP A 123 4.73 1.56 5.76
C TRP A 123 5.31 0.42 4.92
N LEU A 124 5.74 0.71 3.68
CA LEU A 124 6.35 -0.30 2.82
C LEU A 124 7.68 -0.81 3.41
N LEU A 125 8.45 0.04 4.09
CA LEU A 125 9.66 -0.39 4.79
C LEU A 125 9.32 -1.35 5.93
N ALA A 126 8.30 -1.04 6.73
CA ALA A 126 7.82 -1.93 7.78
C ALA A 126 7.37 -3.29 7.21
N ALA A 127 6.59 -3.26 6.13
CA ALA A 127 6.10 -4.46 5.46
C ALA A 127 7.24 -5.31 4.85
N ALA A 128 8.26 -4.67 4.30
CA ALA A 128 9.45 -5.36 3.79
C ALA A 128 10.26 -6.04 4.91
N ILE A 129 10.44 -5.34 6.04
CA ILE A 129 11.15 -5.87 7.22
C ILE A 129 10.40 -7.11 7.74
N ASP A 130 9.09 -7.01 7.95
CA ASP A 130 8.29 -8.11 8.48
C ASP A 130 8.31 -9.32 7.54
N ARG A 131 8.13 -9.11 6.23
CA ARG A 131 8.18 -10.20 5.25
C ARG A 131 9.55 -10.86 5.21
N HIS A 132 10.63 -10.08 5.28
CA HIS A 132 11.97 -10.63 5.36
C HIS A 132 12.18 -11.45 6.63
N LEU A 133 11.75 -10.96 7.79
CA LEU A 133 11.85 -11.70 9.05
C LEU A 133 11.13 -13.05 8.98
N LEU A 134 9.89 -13.06 8.51
CA LEU A 134 9.11 -14.30 8.35
C LEU A 134 9.78 -15.26 7.36
N SER A 135 10.42 -14.76 6.30
CA SER A 135 11.10 -15.61 5.31
C SER A 135 12.38 -16.30 5.83
N ILE A 136 12.83 -15.92 7.03
CA ILE A 136 13.97 -16.54 7.74
C ILE A 136 13.54 -17.10 9.09
N ASP A 137 12.28 -17.53 9.19
CA ASP A 137 11.67 -18.16 10.36
C ASP A 137 11.77 -17.33 11.65
N LYS A 138 11.67 -16.01 11.53
CA LYS A 138 11.63 -15.08 12.67
C LYS A 138 10.28 -14.37 12.73
N PRO A 139 9.76 -14.11 13.95
CA PRO A 139 8.54 -13.35 14.10
C PRO A 139 8.70 -11.94 13.50
N GLN A 140 7.62 -11.44 12.90
CA GLN A 140 7.54 -10.05 12.47
C GLN A 140 7.61 -9.09 13.67
N ILE A 141 7.91 -7.81 13.44
CA ILE A 141 8.02 -6.83 14.52
C ILE A 141 7.00 -5.68 14.41
N TYR A 142 6.57 -5.33 13.20
CA TYR A 142 5.56 -4.30 12.97
C TYR A 142 4.13 -4.84 12.98
N GLY A 143 3.90 -6.08 12.51
CA GLY A 143 2.57 -6.70 12.42
C GLY A 143 1.86 -6.42 11.10
N THR A 144 2.62 -6.28 10.01
CA THR A 144 2.07 -5.95 8.69
C THR A 144 1.62 -7.16 7.90
N GLN A 145 2.02 -8.38 8.32
CA GLN A 145 1.77 -9.61 7.57
C GLN A 145 0.71 -10.45 8.27
N TYR A 146 -0.25 -10.90 7.48
CA TYR A 146 -1.33 -11.78 7.87
C TYR A 146 -1.22 -13.08 7.07
N LEU A 147 -1.69 -14.18 7.64
CA LEU A 147 -1.67 -15.49 7.01
C LEU A 147 -3.03 -16.17 7.14
N ARG A 148 -3.27 -17.11 6.24
CA ARG A 148 -4.43 -17.98 6.23
C ARG A 148 -3.94 -19.38 5.83
N LYS A 149 -4.17 -20.38 6.65
CA LYS A 149 -3.62 -21.74 6.46
C LYS A 149 -4.37 -22.56 5.41
N GLY A 150 -5.57 -22.14 5.07
CA GLY A 150 -6.44 -22.78 4.07
C GLY A 150 -7.57 -21.86 3.66
N ALA A 151 -8.30 -22.20 2.60
CA ALA A 151 -9.37 -21.35 2.07
C ALA A 151 -10.49 -21.10 3.07
N GLU A 152 -10.79 -22.08 3.92
CA GLU A 152 -11.85 -22.04 4.93
C GLU A 152 -11.33 -21.67 6.34
N GLU A 153 -10.01 -21.53 6.50
CA GLU A 153 -9.43 -21.17 7.80
C GLU A 153 -9.50 -19.67 8.03
N PRO A 154 -9.58 -19.21 9.28
CA PRO A 154 -9.59 -17.77 9.56
C PRO A 154 -8.25 -17.12 9.22
N TRP A 155 -8.31 -15.82 8.94
CA TRP A 155 -7.13 -14.98 8.90
C TRP A 155 -6.54 -14.80 10.28
N GLU A 156 -5.23 -14.87 10.37
CA GLU A 156 -4.45 -14.67 11.58
C GLU A 156 -3.35 -13.64 11.31
N SER A 157 -2.95 -12.91 12.33
CA SER A 157 -1.67 -12.20 12.26
C SER A 157 -0.55 -13.23 12.31
N ALA A 158 0.46 -13.10 11.45
CA ALA A 158 1.68 -13.86 11.65
C ALA A 158 2.29 -13.52 13.03
N GLU A 159 3.09 -14.42 13.58
CA GLU A 159 3.70 -14.24 14.91
C GLU A 159 4.44 -12.90 15.00
N ILE A 160 4.20 -12.13 16.08
CA ILE A 160 4.77 -10.79 16.32
C ILE A 160 5.66 -10.83 17.57
N ASP A 161 6.92 -10.40 17.44
CA ASP A 161 7.75 -10.07 18.61
C ASP A 161 7.41 -8.65 19.09
N THR A 162 6.49 -8.56 20.03
CA THR A 162 6.00 -7.30 20.60
C THR A 162 7.04 -6.57 21.45
N THR A 163 8.18 -7.20 21.77
CA THR A 163 9.24 -6.60 22.59
C THR A 163 10.17 -5.67 21.81
N LYS A 164 10.16 -5.74 20.47
CA LYS A 164 11.11 -5.04 19.60
C LYS A 164 10.75 -3.60 19.33
N ILE A 165 9.47 -3.29 19.16
CA ILE A 165 9.00 -1.94 18.88
C ILE A 165 7.71 -1.63 19.63
N SER A 166 7.53 -0.38 19.99
CA SER A 166 6.32 0.14 20.63
C SER A 166 5.26 0.53 19.60
N ASP A 167 4.00 0.72 20.05
CA ASP A 167 2.94 1.27 19.20
C ASP A 167 3.26 2.67 18.70
N SER A 168 3.94 3.51 19.51
CA SER A 168 4.43 4.81 19.06
C SER A 168 5.39 4.70 17.88
N GLU A 169 6.23 3.68 17.84
CA GLU A 169 7.12 3.43 16.69
C GLU A 169 6.35 2.89 15.49
N ARG A 170 5.37 1.98 15.69
CA ARG A 170 4.47 1.52 14.62
C ARG A 170 3.79 2.68 13.91
N LEU A 171 3.20 3.59 14.68
CA LEU A 171 2.52 4.77 14.15
C LEU A 171 3.43 5.68 13.32
N LYS A 172 4.72 5.84 13.69
CA LYS A 172 5.71 6.58 12.88
C LYS A 172 5.97 5.94 11.51
N TYR A 173 5.74 4.64 11.39
CA TYR A 173 5.84 3.91 10.13
C TYR A 173 4.49 3.81 9.41
N GLY A 174 3.44 4.45 9.91
CA GLY A 174 2.09 4.34 9.35
C GLY A 174 1.46 2.96 9.54
N VAL A 175 1.98 2.20 10.51
CA VAL A 175 1.44 0.90 10.89
C VAL A 175 0.54 1.08 12.11
N PRO A 176 -0.68 0.50 12.11
CA PRO A 176 -1.58 0.55 13.25
C PRO A 176 -1.00 -0.02 14.54
N THR A 177 -1.54 0.38 15.68
CA THR A 177 -1.23 -0.20 16.99
C THR A 177 -1.56 -1.70 17.04
N LEU A 178 -1.02 -2.44 17.99
CA LEU A 178 -1.33 -3.87 18.15
C LEU A 178 -2.82 -4.12 18.39
N GLU A 179 -3.50 -3.23 19.10
CA GLU A 179 -4.93 -3.35 19.33
C GLU A 179 -5.74 -3.14 18.05
N GLU A 180 -5.42 -2.11 17.28
CA GLU A 180 -6.03 -1.87 15.96
C GLU A 180 -5.78 -3.02 14.98
N GLN A 181 -4.59 -3.67 15.05
CA GLN A 181 -4.29 -4.84 14.25
C GLN A 181 -5.15 -6.05 14.65
N LYS A 182 -5.41 -6.27 15.94
CA LYS A 182 -6.34 -7.31 16.41
C LYS A 182 -7.76 -7.07 15.90
N GLU A 183 -8.25 -5.83 16.01
CA GLU A 183 -9.56 -5.46 15.47
C GLU A 183 -9.63 -5.66 13.95
N ARG A 184 -8.52 -5.39 13.23
CA ARG A 184 -8.42 -5.66 11.79
C ARG A 184 -8.55 -7.15 11.48
N VAL A 185 -7.87 -8.02 12.24
CA VAL A 185 -8.00 -9.48 12.08
C VAL A 185 -9.43 -9.94 12.33
N LYS A 186 -10.09 -9.43 13.39
CA LYS A 186 -11.52 -9.71 13.62
C LYS A 186 -12.36 -9.30 12.42
N ALA A 187 -12.14 -8.08 11.89
CA ALA A 187 -12.88 -7.58 10.73
C ALA A 187 -12.66 -8.44 9.47
N MET A 188 -11.44 -8.94 9.26
CA MET A 188 -11.13 -9.86 8.13
C MET A 188 -11.87 -11.19 8.22
N ASN A 189 -12.27 -11.60 9.42
CA ASN A 189 -12.95 -12.86 9.70
C ASN A 189 -14.49 -12.71 9.84
N ARG A 190 -15.03 -11.51 9.63
CA ARG A 190 -16.48 -11.31 9.67
C ARG A 190 -17.16 -12.01 8.50
N ILE A 191 -18.33 -12.55 8.77
CA ILE A 191 -19.15 -13.25 7.78
C ILE A 191 -19.67 -12.23 6.76
N LYS A 192 -19.59 -12.55 5.48
CA LYS A 192 -20.12 -11.66 4.44
C LYS A 192 -21.65 -11.70 4.45
N LEU A 193 -22.29 -10.56 4.28
CA LEU A 193 -23.76 -10.44 4.30
C LEU A 193 -24.44 -11.26 3.22
N ILE A 194 -23.78 -11.52 2.08
CA ILE A 194 -24.32 -12.35 1.00
C ILE A 194 -24.63 -13.77 1.47
N GLU A 195 -23.97 -14.30 2.48
CA GLU A 195 -24.25 -15.63 3.02
C GLU A 195 -25.64 -15.74 3.68
N LEU A 196 -26.26 -14.61 4.02
CA LEU A 196 -27.60 -14.57 4.61
C LEU A 196 -28.73 -14.63 3.57
N ILE A 197 -28.45 -14.28 2.29
CA ILE A 197 -29.50 -14.07 1.28
C ILE A 197 -30.31 -15.31 0.96
N SER A 198 -29.77 -16.50 1.20
CA SER A 198 -30.48 -17.77 1.00
C SER A 198 -31.47 -18.12 2.11
N SER A 199 -31.36 -17.47 3.28
CA SER A 199 -32.11 -17.84 4.49
C SER A 199 -32.90 -16.68 5.10
N LYS A 200 -32.69 -15.43 4.64
CA LYS A 200 -33.29 -14.21 5.20
C LYS A 200 -33.78 -13.29 4.09
N SER A 201 -34.85 -12.55 4.39
CA SER A 201 -35.29 -11.42 3.57
C SER A 201 -34.32 -10.25 3.70
N ILE A 202 -34.39 -9.31 2.76
CA ILE A 202 -33.56 -8.10 2.80
C ILE A 202 -33.89 -7.23 4.01
N GLU A 203 -35.14 -7.20 4.44
CA GLU A 203 -35.62 -6.47 5.61
C GLU A 203 -35.00 -7.05 6.90
N GLU A 204 -34.98 -8.39 7.04
CA GLU A 204 -34.32 -9.06 8.18
C GLU A 204 -32.81 -8.80 8.20
N ILE A 205 -32.16 -8.75 7.03
CA ILE A 205 -30.73 -8.42 6.94
C ILE A 205 -30.48 -6.96 7.37
N ILE A 206 -31.32 -6.03 6.96
CA ILE A 206 -31.24 -4.62 7.37
C ILE A 206 -31.38 -4.51 8.89
N GLU A 207 -32.35 -5.20 9.52
CA GLU A 207 -32.52 -5.20 10.98
C GLU A 207 -31.26 -5.75 11.69
N ILE A 208 -30.66 -6.83 11.18
CA ILE A 208 -29.41 -7.36 11.72
C ILE A 208 -28.28 -6.31 11.66
N VAL A 209 -28.09 -5.69 10.50
CA VAL A 209 -27.06 -4.65 10.30
C VAL A 209 -27.26 -3.48 11.27
N GLU A 210 -28.48 -2.97 11.40
CA GLU A 210 -28.79 -1.85 12.30
C GLU A 210 -28.59 -2.22 13.78
N SER A 211 -28.89 -3.45 14.16
CA SER A 211 -28.71 -3.93 15.55
C SER A 211 -27.24 -4.12 15.91
N GLU A 212 -26.40 -4.53 14.96
CA GLU A 212 -24.98 -4.80 15.18
C GLU A 212 -24.07 -3.57 14.99
N TYR A 213 -24.54 -2.51 14.31
CA TYR A 213 -23.72 -1.39 13.86
C TYR A 213 -22.90 -0.70 14.97
N LYS A 214 -23.33 -0.71 16.21
CA LYS A 214 -22.64 -0.07 17.35
C LYS A 214 -21.95 -1.07 18.29
N ASN A 215 -21.95 -2.33 17.93
CA ASN A 215 -21.41 -3.42 18.76
C ASN A 215 -20.17 -4.03 18.09
N ASP A 216 -19.72 -5.18 18.56
CA ASP A 216 -18.73 -6.01 17.85
C ASP A 216 -19.50 -6.90 16.84
N PRO A 217 -19.60 -6.50 15.58
CA PRO A 217 -20.49 -7.15 14.63
C PRO A 217 -19.95 -8.52 14.21
N LYS A 218 -20.85 -9.49 14.11
CA LYS A 218 -20.57 -10.81 13.54
C LYS A 218 -20.39 -10.76 12.03
N TYR A 219 -21.11 -9.86 11.36
CA TYR A 219 -21.10 -9.72 9.92
C TYR A 219 -20.24 -8.53 9.46
N ASP A 220 -19.74 -8.59 8.21
CA ASP A 220 -19.03 -7.45 7.61
C ASP A 220 -20.04 -6.38 7.20
N ILE A 221 -20.38 -5.54 8.17
CA ILE A 221 -21.26 -4.39 8.01
C ILE A 221 -20.49 -3.08 7.79
N SER A 222 -19.18 -3.17 7.47
CA SER A 222 -18.38 -2.01 7.08
C SER A 222 -18.93 -1.36 5.81
N GLU A 223 -18.54 -0.11 5.56
CA GLU A 223 -18.91 0.61 4.34
C GLU A 223 -18.64 -0.25 3.09
N LYS A 224 -17.47 -0.87 3.03
CA LYS A 224 -17.10 -1.79 1.95
C LYS A 224 -17.91 -3.08 1.92
N GLY A 225 -18.20 -3.65 3.10
CA GLY A 225 -19.02 -4.86 3.21
C GLY A 225 -20.43 -4.65 2.68
N LEU A 226 -21.08 -3.56 3.09
CA LEU A 226 -22.40 -3.17 2.57
C LEU A 226 -22.35 -2.85 1.07
N ASN A 227 -21.31 -2.14 0.63
CA ASN A 227 -21.13 -1.84 -0.79
C ASN A 227 -20.98 -3.11 -1.63
N SER A 228 -20.14 -4.04 -1.21
CA SER A 228 -19.96 -5.33 -1.89
C SER A 228 -21.25 -6.16 -1.92
N PHE A 229 -22.02 -6.13 -0.84
CA PHE A 229 -23.31 -6.82 -0.77
C PHE A 229 -24.34 -6.21 -1.74
N GLY A 230 -24.42 -4.87 -1.81
CA GLY A 230 -25.26 -4.18 -2.79
C GLY A 230 -24.93 -4.57 -4.23
N TYR A 231 -23.64 -4.59 -4.60
CA TYR A 231 -23.23 -5.04 -5.94
C TYR A 231 -23.49 -6.53 -6.20
N ALA A 232 -23.34 -7.40 -5.20
CA ALA A 232 -23.71 -8.81 -5.34
C ALA A 232 -25.21 -8.98 -5.65
N LEU A 233 -26.07 -8.18 -5.01
CA LEU A 233 -27.51 -8.15 -5.31
C LEU A 233 -27.79 -7.65 -6.73
N LEU A 234 -27.06 -6.63 -7.21
CA LEU A 234 -27.18 -6.16 -8.60
C LEU A 234 -26.78 -7.23 -9.63
N GLN A 235 -25.78 -8.07 -9.32
CA GLN A 235 -25.37 -9.19 -10.17
C GLN A 235 -26.44 -10.30 -10.22
N GLU A 236 -27.21 -10.45 -9.14
CA GLU A 236 -28.36 -11.36 -9.07
C GLU A 236 -29.66 -10.75 -9.59
N GLU A 237 -29.61 -9.58 -10.23
CA GLU A 237 -30.78 -8.83 -10.76
C GLU A 237 -31.81 -8.44 -9.67
N LYS A 238 -31.38 -8.36 -8.41
CA LYS A 238 -32.18 -7.93 -7.25
C LYS A 238 -32.02 -6.41 -7.03
N ASP A 239 -32.32 -5.61 -8.04
CA ASP A 239 -31.97 -4.20 -8.10
C ASP A 239 -32.64 -3.35 -7.00
N GLU A 240 -33.91 -3.65 -6.64
CA GLU A 240 -34.64 -2.96 -5.58
C GLU A 240 -34.05 -3.27 -4.19
N ASP A 241 -33.61 -4.50 -3.96
CA ASP A 241 -32.96 -4.90 -2.72
C ASP A 241 -31.55 -4.27 -2.60
N ALA A 242 -30.83 -4.22 -3.71
CA ALA A 242 -29.56 -3.51 -3.79
C ALA A 242 -29.71 -2.03 -3.44
N LEU A 243 -30.77 -1.38 -3.95
CA LEU A 243 -31.07 0.02 -3.64
C LEU A 243 -31.26 0.25 -2.13
N LYS A 244 -32.00 -0.65 -1.44
CA LYS A 244 -32.18 -0.59 0.02
C LYS A 244 -30.86 -0.70 0.76
N ILE A 245 -29.97 -1.59 0.33
CA ILE A 245 -28.64 -1.78 0.95
C ILE A 245 -27.72 -0.57 0.71
N PHE A 246 -27.68 0.00 -0.49
CA PHE A 246 -26.92 1.23 -0.73
C PHE A 246 -27.48 2.41 0.05
N GLN A 247 -28.80 2.51 0.21
CA GLN A 247 -29.43 3.52 1.06
C GLN A 247 -29.06 3.34 2.54
N LEU A 248 -29.03 2.10 3.04
CA LEU A 248 -28.57 1.77 4.38
C LEU A 248 -27.09 2.17 4.55
N ASN A 249 -26.25 1.92 3.52
CA ASN A 249 -24.84 2.28 3.55
C ASN A 249 -24.66 3.81 3.70
N ILE A 250 -25.41 4.62 2.96
CA ILE A 250 -25.41 6.08 3.15
C ILE A 250 -25.84 6.45 4.58
N LYS A 251 -26.88 5.82 5.12
CA LYS A 251 -27.38 6.10 6.48
C LYS A 251 -26.31 5.86 7.55
N LEU A 252 -25.52 4.79 7.41
CA LEU A 252 -24.51 4.40 8.38
C LEU A 252 -23.17 5.11 8.16
N TYR A 253 -22.82 5.44 6.89
CA TYR A 253 -21.55 6.04 6.48
C TYR A 253 -21.75 7.32 5.65
N PRO A 254 -22.43 8.35 6.17
CA PRO A 254 -22.85 9.53 5.39
C PRO A 254 -21.69 10.40 4.91
N ASN A 255 -20.48 10.22 5.43
CA ASN A 255 -19.28 10.97 5.03
C ASN A 255 -18.40 10.23 4.02
N ALA A 256 -18.79 9.04 3.57
CA ALA A 256 -18.07 8.26 2.59
C ALA A 256 -18.60 8.56 1.19
N PHE A 257 -17.81 9.19 0.32
CA PHE A 257 -18.23 9.55 -1.04
C PHE A 257 -18.70 8.35 -1.86
N ASN A 258 -18.09 7.19 -1.64
CA ASN A 258 -18.36 5.96 -2.37
C ASN A 258 -19.79 5.42 -2.12
N THR A 259 -20.39 5.69 -0.94
CA THR A 259 -21.76 5.26 -0.66
C THR A 259 -22.78 5.96 -1.57
N TYR A 260 -22.57 7.26 -1.83
CA TYR A 260 -23.40 8.04 -2.75
C TYR A 260 -23.15 7.70 -4.21
N ASP A 261 -21.91 7.38 -4.57
CA ASP A 261 -21.54 6.95 -5.92
C ASP A 261 -22.27 5.65 -6.30
N SER A 262 -22.16 4.62 -5.46
CA SER A 262 -22.79 3.32 -5.68
C SER A 262 -24.32 3.39 -5.64
N TYR A 263 -24.89 4.21 -4.74
CA TYR A 263 -26.33 4.45 -4.70
C TYR A 263 -26.82 5.13 -5.98
N ALA A 264 -26.08 6.13 -6.48
CA ALA A 264 -26.41 6.82 -7.72
C ALA A 264 -26.34 5.89 -8.93
N GLU A 265 -25.36 4.98 -8.99
CA GLU A 265 -25.25 3.97 -10.04
C GLU A 265 -26.49 3.06 -10.05
N CYS A 266 -26.90 2.56 -8.89
CA CYS A 266 -28.11 1.74 -8.76
C CYS A 266 -29.37 2.51 -9.18
N LEU A 267 -29.50 3.79 -8.79
CA LEU A 267 -30.62 4.63 -9.23
C LEU A 267 -30.65 4.81 -10.74
N LEU A 268 -29.49 4.96 -11.40
CA LEU A 268 -29.44 5.03 -12.88
C LEU A 268 -29.92 3.72 -13.51
N LYS A 269 -29.51 2.58 -12.99
CA LYS A 269 -29.95 1.26 -13.45
C LYS A 269 -31.46 1.12 -13.36
N LEU A 270 -32.07 1.68 -12.31
CA LEU A 270 -33.52 1.71 -12.09
C LEU A 270 -34.25 2.82 -12.87
N GLY A 271 -33.55 3.62 -13.67
CA GLY A 271 -34.12 4.71 -14.46
C GLY A 271 -34.36 6.03 -13.69
N ASN A 272 -33.99 6.12 -12.44
CA ASN A 272 -34.17 7.30 -11.59
C ASN A 272 -33.07 8.35 -11.81
N LYS A 273 -32.96 8.84 -13.07
CA LYS A 273 -31.87 9.71 -13.54
C LYS A 273 -31.68 10.95 -12.66
N GLN A 274 -32.77 11.64 -12.25
CA GLN A 274 -32.66 12.88 -11.48
C GLN A 274 -32.05 12.63 -10.10
N ALA A 275 -32.53 11.62 -9.36
CA ALA A 275 -31.99 11.25 -8.06
C ALA A 275 -30.52 10.79 -8.16
N ALA A 276 -30.15 10.08 -9.22
CA ALA A 276 -28.79 9.66 -9.46
C ALA A 276 -27.86 10.88 -9.64
N ILE A 277 -28.25 11.87 -10.42
CA ILE A 277 -27.49 13.13 -10.61
C ILE A 277 -27.24 13.83 -9.28
N GLU A 278 -28.24 13.91 -8.40
CA GLU A 278 -28.11 14.53 -7.09
C GLU A 278 -27.08 13.80 -6.20
N ASN A 279 -27.13 12.47 -6.18
CA ASN A 279 -26.20 11.66 -5.38
C ASN A 279 -24.77 11.68 -5.93
N TYR A 280 -24.57 11.65 -7.27
CA TYR A 280 -23.23 11.86 -7.85
C TYR A 280 -22.64 13.23 -7.48
N LYS A 281 -23.46 14.28 -7.42
CA LYS A 281 -22.99 15.61 -6.95
C LYS A 281 -22.52 15.56 -5.50
N ILE A 282 -23.26 14.92 -4.61
CA ILE A 282 -22.85 14.73 -3.20
C ILE A 282 -21.53 13.94 -3.14
N SER A 283 -21.41 12.87 -3.93
CA SER A 283 -20.16 12.09 -4.01
C SER A 283 -18.96 12.97 -4.39
N ILE A 284 -19.13 13.88 -5.39
CA ILE A 284 -18.06 14.81 -5.82
C ILE A 284 -17.79 15.88 -4.74
N GLU A 285 -18.80 16.37 -4.04
CA GLU A 285 -18.61 17.32 -2.91
C GLU A 285 -17.75 16.67 -1.81
N LEU A 286 -17.98 15.40 -1.50
CA LEU A 286 -17.19 14.63 -0.52
C LEU A 286 -15.80 14.24 -1.03
N ASN A 287 -15.66 13.96 -2.33
CA ASN A 287 -14.40 13.66 -2.99
C ASN A 287 -14.32 14.32 -4.37
N PRO A 288 -13.71 15.52 -4.48
CA PRO A 288 -13.58 16.23 -5.76
C PRO A 288 -12.77 15.48 -6.84
N ASN A 289 -12.07 14.42 -6.47
CA ASN A 289 -11.29 13.58 -7.39
C ASN A 289 -12.04 12.27 -7.77
N ASN A 290 -13.34 12.19 -7.57
CA ASN A 290 -14.13 11.06 -8.04
C ASN A 290 -14.37 11.18 -9.56
N ASP A 291 -13.38 10.71 -10.35
CA ASP A 291 -13.41 10.75 -11.80
C ASP A 291 -14.59 9.96 -12.39
N ASN A 292 -15.05 8.89 -11.72
CA ASN A 292 -16.22 8.10 -12.13
C ASN A 292 -17.47 8.99 -12.16
N ALA A 293 -17.83 9.57 -11.03
CA ALA A 293 -19.00 10.44 -10.91
C ALA A 293 -18.91 11.65 -11.85
N ILE A 294 -17.72 12.26 -11.97
CA ILE A 294 -17.50 13.40 -12.88
C ILE A 294 -17.79 13.01 -14.32
N ASN A 295 -17.30 11.87 -14.79
CA ASN A 295 -17.49 11.41 -16.17
C ASN A 295 -18.96 11.03 -16.44
N ILE A 296 -19.61 10.36 -15.49
CA ILE A 296 -21.04 10.02 -15.62
C ILE A 296 -21.88 11.29 -15.71
N LEU A 297 -21.68 12.28 -14.85
CA LEU A 297 -22.43 13.53 -14.89
C LEU A 297 -22.25 14.30 -16.20
N LYS A 298 -21.03 14.31 -16.79
CA LYS A 298 -20.79 14.89 -18.11
C LYS A 298 -21.64 14.22 -19.21
N ASN A 299 -21.79 12.92 -19.15
CA ASN A 299 -22.57 12.13 -20.11
C ASN A 299 -24.09 12.23 -19.88
N LEU A 300 -24.52 12.58 -18.68
CA LEU A 300 -25.92 12.76 -18.31
C LEU A 300 -26.42 14.20 -18.53
N ALA A 301 -25.49 15.15 -18.72
CA ALA A 301 -25.84 16.52 -19.06
C ALA A 301 -26.60 16.57 -20.40
N PRO A 302 -27.63 17.43 -20.54
CA PRO A 302 -28.41 17.54 -21.76
C PRO A 302 -27.60 18.08 -22.94
#